data_6e01aaf1488a0853e704622c63321c3a
#
_entry.id   6e01aaf1488a0853e704622c63321c3a
#
_cell.length_a   1.000
_cell.length_b   1.000
_cell.length_c   1.000
_cell.angle_alpha   90.00
_cell.angle_beta   90.00
_cell.angle_gamma   90.00
#
_symmetry.space_group_name_H-M   'P 1'
#
loop_
_entity.id
_entity.type
_entity.pdbx_description
1 polymer ?
#
loop_
_entity_poly.entity_id
_entity_poly.type
_entity_poly.pdbx_seq_one_letter_code
_entity_poly.pdbx_strand_id
1 'polypeptide(L)'
;MNSGCLTPSRRLFLKSGLATVAGAFVPSIATRLYAQEASLTGAQFRAAGKTAKIQTRELRGGLLVLMGSGGNIIVLPGGDGKLTVDSGLATSEPQVKVALNAISPAPLRHLLNTHWHFDHTDGNQWMHRDGAVIVAHENTRKRMSQRQSIPAFSIDFEPAPAAALPTVVFSQTHKLEFNAQTIVMDRYTPAHTDSDTSVFFENANVLHTGDTWFNGYYPFIDYDSGGSIDGMIAASSENLERTDAQTLVLPGHGDIGSRTDLVSFHNMLVDVRARVAELKKRGLPLSAAIAAKPTESYDAALSGGFVSPELFTSLVYRGVS
;
A
#
# COMPACT_ATOMS: atom_id res chain seq x y z
N MET A 1 -60.10 -56.85 -4.09
CA MET A 1 -59.38 -58.08 -4.51
C MET A 1 -57.98 -57.97 -3.97
N ASN A 2 -57.77 -58.65 -2.97
CA ASN A 2 -56.75 -59.65 -2.62
C ASN A 2 -55.33 -59.08 -2.53
N SER A 3 -54.86 -59.02 -1.38
CA SER A 3 -54.15 -60.03 -0.51
C SER A 3 -52.67 -59.95 -0.75
N GLY A 4 -51.76 -59.87 0.15
CA GLY A 4 -51.56 -60.28 1.50
C GLY A 4 -50.08 -60.24 1.79
N CYS A 5 -49.70 -59.83 3.01
CA CYS A 5 -49.13 -60.70 4.04
C CYS A 5 -47.75 -61.29 3.74
N LEU A 6 -46.68 -61.07 4.46
CA LEU A 6 -46.27 -61.49 5.80
C LEU A 6 -44.83 -61.05 6.14
N THR A 7 -44.57 -60.60 7.35
CA THR A 7 -43.29 -60.59 8.05
C THR A 7 -42.79 -62.03 8.35
N PRO A 8 -41.52 -62.28 8.71
CA PRO A 8 -41.13 -62.03 10.11
C PRO A 8 -39.64 -61.67 10.37
N SER A 9 -39.47 -61.19 11.59
CA SER A 9 -38.29 -60.88 12.37
C SER A 9 -37.23 -62.02 12.48
N ARG A 10 -35.97 -61.60 12.66
CA ARG A 10 -35.07 -62.31 13.60
C ARG A 10 -34.04 -61.36 14.19
N ARG A 11 -34.05 -61.27 15.52
CA ARG A 11 -33.02 -60.74 16.39
C ARG A 11 -31.80 -61.64 16.36
N LEU A 12 -30.57 -61.08 16.43
CA LEU A 12 -29.45 -61.75 17.09
C LEU A 12 -28.44 -60.74 17.63
N PHE A 13 -28.33 -60.73 18.90
CA PHE A 13 -27.32 -60.54 19.94
C PHE A 13 -25.96 -59.84 19.62
N LEU A 14 -25.69 -58.97 20.57
CA LEU A 14 -24.43 -58.31 20.97
C LEU A 14 -23.20 -59.22 20.99
N LYS A 15 -22.04 -58.62 20.61
CA LYS A 15 -20.80 -58.81 21.36
C LYS A 15 -20.05 -57.49 21.43
N SER A 16 -19.81 -57.07 22.66
CA SER A 16 -18.98 -55.94 23.07
C SER A 16 -17.49 -56.20 22.73
N GLY A 17 -16.84 -55.23 22.11
CA GLY A 17 -15.41 -55.15 21.98
C GLY A 17 -14.95 -53.72 22.21
N LEU A 18 -14.37 -53.44 23.41
CA LEU A 18 -13.67 -52.18 23.68
C LEU A 18 -12.40 -52.15 22.79
N ALA A 19 -12.37 -51.18 21.85
CA ALA A 19 -11.13 -50.79 21.20
C ALA A 19 -10.83 -49.35 21.62
N THR A 20 -9.80 -49.21 22.44
CA THR A 20 -9.18 -47.94 22.76
C THR A 20 -8.57 -47.34 21.46
N VAL A 21 -9.20 -46.31 20.94
CA VAL A 21 -8.61 -45.51 19.82
C VAL A 21 -7.79 -44.41 20.46
N ALA A 22 -6.45 -44.53 20.36
CA ALA A 22 -5.53 -43.47 20.60
C ALA A 22 -5.85 -42.33 19.61
N GLY A 23 -6.32 -41.20 20.13
CA GLY A 23 -6.63 -40.02 19.36
C GLY A 23 -5.36 -39.41 18.76
N ALA A 24 -5.10 -39.68 17.50
CA ALA A 24 -4.20 -38.87 16.72
C ALA A 24 -4.85 -37.48 16.53
N PHE A 25 -4.26 -36.46 17.10
CA PHE A 25 -4.63 -35.07 16.92
C PHE A 25 -4.34 -34.70 15.45
N VAL A 26 -5.31 -34.81 14.57
CA VAL A 26 -5.25 -34.25 13.22
C VAL A 26 -5.61 -32.79 13.37
N PRO A 27 -4.69 -31.83 13.14
CA PRO A 27 -5.07 -30.43 13.13
C PRO A 27 -6.10 -30.22 12.04
N SER A 28 -7.24 -29.67 12.44
CA SER A 28 -8.39 -29.45 11.56
C SER A 28 -7.97 -28.57 10.37
N ILE A 29 -8.38 -28.98 9.17
CA ILE A 29 -8.23 -28.26 7.89
C ILE A 29 -8.83 -26.83 7.92
N ALA A 30 -9.61 -26.50 8.96
CA ALA A 30 -10.18 -25.18 9.19
C ALA A 30 -9.15 -24.06 9.41
N THR A 31 -7.91 -24.37 9.83
CA THR A 31 -6.87 -23.35 10.06
C THR A 31 -6.16 -22.89 8.78
N ARG A 32 -6.41 -23.53 7.64
CA ARG A 32 -5.82 -23.15 6.33
C ARG A 32 -6.77 -22.36 5.41
N LEU A 33 -8.04 -22.20 5.75
CA LEU A 33 -9.03 -21.56 4.89
C LEU A 33 -9.19 -20.05 5.11
N TYR A 34 -8.60 -19.48 6.16
CA TYR A 34 -8.65 -18.01 6.42
C TYR A 34 -7.49 -17.21 5.83
N ALA A 35 -6.57 -17.84 5.11
CA ALA A 35 -5.41 -17.19 4.48
C ALA A 35 -5.54 -17.05 2.96
N GLN A 36 -6.72 -17.26 2.39
CA GLN A 36 -6.87 -17.36 0.94
C GLN A 36 -8.08 -16.60 0.39
N GLU A 37 -8.39 -15.41 0.92
CA GLU A 37 -9.01 -14.38 0.12
C GLU A 37 -7.90 -13.47 -0.37
N ALA A 38 -7.65 -13.56 -1.63
CA ALA A 38 -6.58 -13.16 -2.49
C ALA A 38 -6.04 -11.74 -2.23
N SER A 39 -5.03 -11.61 -1.36
CA SER A 39 -4.07 -10.53 -1.57
C SER A 39 -3.40 -10.74 -2.92
N LEU A 40 -3.42 -9.72 -3.79
CA LEU A 40 -2.77 -9.80 -5.09
C LEU A 40 -1.29 -10.14 -4.90
N THR A 41 -0.79 -11.16 -5.59
CA THR A 41 0.63 -11.47 -5.59
C THR A 41 1.41 -10.43 -6.40
N GLY A 42 2.71 -10.27 -6.16
CA GLY A 42 3.55 -9.36 -6.96
C GLY A 42 3.51 -9.64 -8.45
N ALA A 43 3.34 -10.91 -8.85
CA ALA A 43 3.15 -11.28 -10.25
C ALA A 43 1.84 -10.73 -10.81
N GLN A 44 0.76 -10.74 -10.04
CA GLN A 44 -0.54 -10.18 -10.43
C GLN A 44 -0.49 -8.65 -10.52
N PHE A 45 0.18 -7.97 -9.57
CA PHE A 45 0.42 -6.52 -9.66
C PHE A 45 1.18 -6.15 -10.93
N ARG A 46 2.30 -6.84 -11.22
CA ARG A 46 3.06 -6.59 -12.44
C ARG A 46 2.29 -6.95 -13.72
N ALA A 47 1.47 -7.99 -13.68
CA ALA A 47 0.62 -8.35 -14.81
C ALA A 47 -0.44 -7.26 -15.10
N ALA A 48 -1.04 -6.68 -14.07
CA ALA A 48 -1.98 -5.57 -14.21
C ALA A 48 -1.33 -4.34 -14.88
N GLY A 49 -0.07 -4.05 -14.59
CA GLY A 49 0.68 -2.97 -15.24
C GLY A 49 0.78 -3.09 -16.76
N LYS A 50 0.82 -4.30 -17.32
CA LYS A 50 0.90 -4.52 -18.78
C LYS A 50 -0.32 -3.99 -19.54
N THR A 51 -1.47 -3.94 -18.89
CA THR A 51 -2.75 -3.49 -19.46
C THR A 51 -3.28 -2.24 -18.77
N ALA A 52 -2.43 -1.55 -18.03
CA ALA A 52 -2.77 -0.35 -17.29
C ALA A 52 -3.37 0.72 -18.21
N LYS A 53 -4.50 1.28 -17.79
CA LYS A 53 -5.10 2.44 -18.46
C LYS A 53 -4.69 3.67 -17.67
N ILE A 54 -3.72 4.41 -18.19
CA ILE A 54 -3.23 5.62 -17.53
C ILE A 54 -4.26 6.73 -17.71
N GLN A 55 -4.77 7.22 -16.60
CA GLN A 55 -5.61 8.42 -16.55
C GLN A 55 -4.75 9.61 -16.20
N THR A 56 -4.84 10.66 -16.97
CA THR A 56 -4.17 11.94 -16.70
C THR A 56 -5.20 12.94 -16.17
N ARG A 57 -4.92 13.56 -15.03
CA ARG A 57 -5.77 14.61 -14.46
C ARG A 57 -4.91 15.83 -14.13
N GLU A 58 -5.44 17.02 -14.44
CA GLU A 58 -4.79 18.28 -14.09
C GLU A 58 -4.96 18.57 -12.60
N LEU A 59 -3.90 19.07 -12.01
CA LEU A 59 -3.87 19.68 -10.69
C LEU A 59 -3.67 21.18 -10.88
N ARG A 60 -3.42 21.92 -9.80
CA ARG A 60 -3.07 23.34 -9.89
C ARG A 60 -1.56 23.55 -10.09
N GLY A 61 -1.15 24.77 -10.43
CA GLY A 61 0.26 25.15 -10.54
C GLY A 61 1.01 24.46 -11.67
N GLY A 62 0.32 23.98 -12.72
CA GLY A 62 0.91 23.27 -13.85
C GLY A 62 1.22 21.80 -13.57
N LEU A 63 0.87 21.29 -12.39
CA LEU A 63 1.01 19.89 -12.03
C LEU A 63 -0.08 19.02 -12.66
N LEU A 64 0.27 17.79 -13.01
CA LEU A 64 -0.66 16.74 -13.41
C LEU A 64 -0.40 15.48 -12.58
N VAL A 65 -1.38 14.59 -12.54
CA VAL A 65 -1.23 13.25 -11.98
C VAL A 65 -1.57 12.20 -13.03
N LEU A 66 -0.73 11.16 -13.10
CA LEU A 66 -1.00 9.92 -13.83
C LEU A 66 -1.42 8.86 -12.82
N MET A 67 -2.55 8.23 -13.07
CA MET A 67 -3.15 7.21 -12.21
C MET A 67 -3.31 5.91 -12.99
N GLY A 68 -3.11 4.77 -12.33
CA GLY A 68 -3.34 3.44 -12.91
C GLY A 68 -2.06 2.61 -13.16
N SER A 69 -0.88 3.10 -12.78
CA SER A 69 0.40 2.38 -12.91
C SER A 69 1.00 1.99 -11.55
N GLY A 70 0.22 1.39 -10.65
CA GLY A 70 0.63 1.24 -9.25
C GLY A 70 0.29 2.49 -8.47
N GLY A 71 1.25 3.09 -7.78
CA GLY A 71 1.07 4.37 -7.10
C GLY A 71 0.80 5.53 -8.07
N ASN A 72 0.24 6.61 -7.53
CA ASN A 72 0.00 7.85 -8.26
C ASN A 72 1.33 8.54 -8.63
N ILE A 73 1.44 9.00 -9.86
CA ILE A 73 2.65 9.66 -10.38
C ILE A 73 2.33 11.14 -10.62
N ILE A 74 2.99 12.06 -9.89
CA ILE A 74 2.91 13.49 -10.25
C ILE A 74 3.83 13.77 -11.44
N VAL A 75 3.39 14.68 -12.31
CA VAL A 75 4.18 15.21 -13.41
C VAL A 75 4.18 16.73 -13.32
N LEU A 76 5.36 17.35 -13.31
CA LEU A 76 5.55 18.79 -13.45
C LEU A 76 6.29 19.05 -14.76
N PRO A 77 5.61 19.42 -15.84
CA PRO A 77 6.22 19.86 -17.10
C PRO A 77 6.59 21.34 -17.04
N GLY A 78 7.58 21.75 -17.84
CA GLY A 78 7.92 23.17 -18.00
C GLY A 78 9.16 23.39 -18.84
N GLY A 79 9.71 24.61 -18.80
CA GLY A 79 10.87 25.03 -19.60
C GLY A 79 12.15 24.30 -19.22
N ASP A 80 12.31 23.91 -17.96
CA ASP A 80 13.48 23.18 -17.47
C ASP A 80 13.44 21.68 -17.83
N GLY A 81 12.32 21.19 -18.36
CA GLY A 81 12.06 19.78 -18.65
C GLY A 81 10.85 19.25 -17.87
N LYS A 82 10.79 17.92 -17.70
CA LYS A 82 9.79 17.26 -16.86
C LYS A 82 10.42 16.75 -15.56
N LEU A 83 9.67 16.87 -14.47
CA LEU A 83 9.93 16.19 -13.21
C LEU A 83 8.76 15.24 -12.92
N THR A 84 9.05 14.03 -12.40
CA THR A 84 8.03 13.13 -11.88
C THR A 84 8.25 12.85 -10.39
N VAL A 85 7.17 12.62 -9.66
CA VAL A 85 7.20 11.98 -8.36
C VAL A 85 6.69 10.57 -8.55
N ASP A 86 7.51 9.60 -8.20
CA ASP A 86 7.36 8.16 -8.44
C ASP A 86 7.37 7.77 -9.94
N SER A 87 7.48 6.47 -10.19
CA SER A 87 7.68 5.93 -11.54
C SER A 87 6.70 4.81 -11.91
N GLY A 88 5.91 4.35 -10.95
CA GLY A 88 4.96 3.28 -11.15
C GLY A 88 5.62 1.93 -11.46
N LEU A 89 4.84 1.03 -12.05
CA LEU A 89 5.26 -0.32 -12.41
C LEU A 89 6.09 -0.32 -13.70
N ALA A 90 7.20 -1.06 -13.74
CA ALA A 90 8.01 -1.23 -14.96
C ALA A 90 7.21 -1.77 -16.15
N THR A 91 6.23 -2.62 -15.88
CA THR A 91 5.41 -3.25 -16.93
C THR A 91 4.45 -2.28 -17.63
N SER A 92 4.22 -1.10 -17.07
CA SER A 92 3.42 -0.03 -17.67
C SER A 92 4.26 1.06 -18.36
N GLU A 93 5.57 0.85 -18.54
CA GLU A 93 6.46 1.80 -19.24
C GLU A 93 5.87 2.35 -20.55
N PRO A 94 5.33 1.52 -21.48
CA PRO A 94 4.80 2.03 -22.73
C PRO A 94 3.65 3.02 -22.53
N GLN A 95 2.71 2.71 -21.63
CA GLN A 95 1.52 3.54 -21.38
C GLN A 95 1.90 4.84 -20.65
N VAL A 96 2.80 4.76 -19.65
CA VAL A 96 3.29 5.94 -18.94
C VAL A 96 4.07 6.86 -19.88
N LYS A 97 4.92 6.31 -20.77
CA LYS A 97 5.62 7.10 -21.78
C LYS A 97 4.67 7.82 -22.74
N VAL A 98 3.62 7.16 -23.19
CA VAL A 98 2.60 7.80 -24.03
C VAL A 98 1.97 8.99 -23.29
N ALA A 99 1.58 8.81 -22.02
CA ALA A 99 1.00 9.87 -21.22
C ALA A 99 1.99 11.03 -20.99
N LEU A 100 3.24 10.75 -20.63
CA LEU A 100 4.28 11.78 -20.43
C LEU A 100 4.57 12.58 -21.70
N ASN A 101 4.59 11.93 -22.86
CA ASN A 101 4.82 12.61 -24.15
C ASN A 101 3.61 13.44 -24.57
N ALA A 102 2.38 13.00 -24.26
CA ALA A 102 1.18 13.77 -24.50
C ALA A 102 1.11 15.06 -23.63
N ILE A 103 1.67 15.01 -22.40
CA ILE A 103 1.76 16.17 -21.51
C ILE A 103 2.78 17.18 -22.06
N SER A 104 3.99 16.73 -22.42
CA SER A 104 5.04 17.61 -22.93
C SER A 104 6.10 16.81 -23.68
N PRO A 105 6.64 17.34 -24.81
CA PRO A 105 7.79 16.77 -25.49
C PRO A 105 9.12 17.04 -24.77
N ALA A 106 9.13 17.91 -23.73
CA ALA A 106 10.34 18.25 -22.99
C ALA A 106 10.98 17.00 -22.35
N PRO A 107 12.31 16.96 -22.22
CA PRO A 107 13.00 15.80 -21.63
C PRO A 107 12.65 15.60 -20.16
N LEU A 108 12.69 14.36 -19.70
CA LEU A 108 12.61 14.03 -18.27
C LEU A 108 13.96 14.41 -17.61
N ARG A 109 13.90 15.13 -16.49
CA ARG A 109 15.09 15.63 -15.78
C ARG A 109 15.22 15.10 -14.37
N HIS A 110 14.10 14.98 -13.67
CA HIS A 110 14.09 14.52 -12.29
C HIS A 110 13.01 13.46 -12.06
N LEU A 111 13.34 12.51 -11.21
CA LEU A 111 12.43 11.54 -10.62
C LEU A 111 12.64 11.58 -9.11
N LEU A 112 11.60 11.92 -8.36
CA LEU A 112 11.58 11.92 -6.91
C LEU A 112 10.84 10.67 -6.44
N ASN A 113 11.44 9.82 -5.60
CA ASN A 113 10.72 8.68 -5.05
C ASN A 113 10.23 8.98 -3.63
N THR A 114 8.97 8.66 -3.37
CA THR A 114 8.34 8.79 -2.05
C THR A 114 8.85 7.75 -1.06
N HIS A 115 9.02 6.51 -1.50
CA HIS A 115 9.54 5.39 -0.73
C HIS A 115 10.06 4.27 -1.65
N TRP A 116 10.45 3.11 -1.10
CA TRP A 116 11.15 2.06 -1.85
C TRP A 116 10.24 1.07 -2.58
N HIS A 117 8.94 0.99 -2.30
CA HIS A 117 8.08 -0.07 -2.86
C HIS A 117 8.04 -0.05 -4.38
N PHE A 118 7.89 -1.24 -4.93
CA PHE A 118 8.07 -1.52 -6.37
C PHE A 118 7.06 -0.78 -7.26
N ASP A 119 5.85 -0.59 -6.81
CA ASP A 119 4.81 0.11 -7.56
C ASP A 119 4.98 1.64 -7.57
N HIS A 120 6.03 2.14 -6.90
CA HIS A 120 6.53 3.52 -6.92
C HIS A 120 7.90 3.63 -7.59
N THR A 121 8.70 2.54 -7.61
CA THR A 121 10.11 2.58 -8.04
C THR A 121 10.47 1.63 -9.19
N ASP A 122 9.61 0.70 -9.59
CA ASP A 122 9.92 -0.29 -10.65
C ASP A 122 10.26 0.40 -12.00
N GLY A 123 9.68 1.58 -12.26
CA GLY A 123 9.97 2.39 -13.45
C GLY A 123 11.27 3.19 -13.39
N ASN A 124 11.97 3.23 -12.26
CA ASN A 124 13.17 4.05 -12.09
C ASN A 124 14.22 3.82 -13.18
N GLN A 125 14.47 2.56 -13.54
CA GLN A 125 15.49 2.21 -14.51
C GLN A 125 15.24 2.82 -15.89
N TRP A 126 14.02 2.77 -16.39
CA TRP A 126 13.72 3.34 -17.70
C TRP A 126 13.63 4.86 -17.65
N MET A 127 13.13 5.46 -16.54
CA MET A 127 13.12 6.91 -16.39
C MET A 127 14.54 7.48 -16.31
N HIS A 128 15.46 6.79 -15.63
CA HIS A 128 16.86 7.15 -15.60
C HIS A 128 17.51 7.04 -16.99
N ARG A 129 17.25 5.97 -17.73
CA ARG A 129 17.69 5.82 -19.14
C ARG A 129 17.19 6.96 -20.03
N ASP A 130 15.99 7.47 -19.75
CA ASP A 130 15.37 8.58 -20.49
C ASP A 130 15.83 9.96 -19.96
N GLY A 131 16.79 10.01 -19.02
CA GLY A 131 17.49 11.22 -18.58
C GLY A 131 17.21 11.72 -17.18
N ALA A 132 16.36 11.04 -16.40
CA ALA A 132 16.05 11.46 -15.04
C ALA A 132 17.22 11.26 -14.08
N VAL A 133 17.50 12.26 -13.25
CA VAL A 133 18.25 12.14 -12.01
C VAL A 133 17.28 11.66 -10.94
N ILE A 134 17.59 10.53 -10.28
CA ILE A 134 16.72 9.94 -9.25
C ILE A 134 17.12 10.49 -7.89
N VAL A 135 16.15 11.11 -7.19
CA VAL A 135 16.30 11.67 -5.85
C VAL A 135 15.40 10.90 -4.89
N ALA A 136 15.92 10.48 -3.73
CA ALA A 136 15.14 9.79 -2.71
C ALA A 136 15.79 9.88 -1.33
N HIS A 137 15.04 9.48 -0.29
CA HIS A 137 15.61 9.24 1.03
C HIS A 137 16.68 8.13 0.99
N GLU A 138 17.72 8.24 1.81
CA GLU A 138 18.83 7.27 1.84
C GLU A 138 18.37 5.82 2.10
N ASN A 139 17.31 5.63 2.91
CA ASN A 139 16.75 4.31 3.15
C ASN A 139 16.07 3.74 1.90
N THR A 140 15.46 4.55 1.02
CA THR A 140 14.96 4.09 -0.28
C THR A 140 16.10 3.45 -1.09
N ARG A 141 17.23 4.14 -1.25
CA ARG A 141 18.39 3.58 -1.92
C ARG A 141 18.93 2.31 -1.25
N LYS A 142 19.01 2.34 0.10
CA LYS A 142 19.48 1.19 0.89
C LYS A 142 18.58 -0.04 0.68
N ARG A 143 17.27 0.13 0.77
CA ARG A 143 16.28 -0.94 0.55
C ARG A 143 16.38 -1.51 -0.85
N MET A 144 16.37 -0.66 -1.87
CA MET A 144 16.46 -1.07 -3.27
C MET A 144 17.79 -1.76 -3.62
N SER A 145 18.89 -1.46 -2.91
CA SER A 145 20.19 -2.08 -3.15
C SER A 145 20.37 -3.46 -2.52
N GLN A 146 19.38 -3.96 -1.78
CA GLN A 146 19.42 -5.22 -1.04
C GLN A 146 18.22 -6.08 -1.41
N ARG A 147 18.31 -7.39 -1.12
CA ARG A 147 17.15 -8.27 -1.20
C ARG A 147 16.10 -7.82 -0.18
N GLN A 148 14.86 -7.71 -0.61
CA GLN A 148 13.71 -7.36 0.21
C GLN A 148 12.61 -8.42 0.07
N SER A 149 11.68 -8.46 1.03
CA SER A 149 10.49 -9.29 0.97
C SER A 149 9.29 -8.53 1.51
N ILE A 150 8.12 -8.73 0.90
CA ILE A 150 6.82 -8.30 1.42
C ILE A 150 5.97 -9.56 1.61
N PRO A 151 6.09 -10.25 2.76
CA PRO A 151 5.44 -11.56 2.99
C PRO A 151 3.92 -11.52 2.85
N ALA A 152 3.29 -10.39 3.21
CA ALA A 152 1.84 -10.19 3.10
C ALA A 152 1.32 -10.39 1.66
N PHE A 153 2.15 -10.13 0.64
CA PHE A 153 1.82 -10.29 -0.78
C PHE A 153 2.63 -11.40 -1.46
N SER A 154 3.38 -12.20 -0.69
CA SER A 154 4.25 -13.25 -1.21
C SER A 154 5.20 -12.74 -2.31
N ILE A 155 5.84 -11.60 -2.06
CA ILE A 155 6.75 -10.94 -3.00
C ILE A 155 8.16 -10.94 -2.42
N ASP A 156 9.11 -11.42 -3.21
CA ASP A 156 10.54 -11.25 -2.97
C ASP A 156 11.15 -10.38 -4.07
N PHE A 157 12.11 -9.56 -3.70
CA PHE A 157 12.83 -8.66 -4.59
C PHE A 157 14.32 -8.96 -4.52
N GLU A 158 14.94 -9.18 -5.66
CA GLU A 158 16.39 -9.10 -5.79
C GLU A 158 16.85 -7.63 -5.76
N PRO A 159 18.12 -7.35 -5.43
CA PRO A 159 18.66 -6.00 -5.50
C PRO A 159 18.37 -5.35 -6.85
N ALA A 160 17.89 -4.12 -6.83
CA ALA A 160 17.60 -3.38 -8.06
C ALA A 160 18.87 -3.12 -8.88
N PRO A 161 18.77 -3.08 -10.21
CA PRO A 161 19.90 -2.70 -11.07
C PRO A 161 20.47 -1.33 -10.67
N ALA A 162 21.78 -1.12 -10.81
CA ALA A 162 22.43 0.15 -10.46
C ALA A 162 21.76 1.39 -11.10
N ALA A 163 21.26 1.25 -12.33
CA ALA A 163 20.55 2.30 -13.05
C ALA A 163 19.15 2.64 -12.49
N ALA A 164 18.62 1.82 -11.60
CA ALA A 164 17.34 2.07 -10.92
C ALA A 164 17.53 2.74 -9.54
N LEU A 165 18.77 2.77 -9.03
CA LEU A 165 19.03 3.28 -7.69
C LEU A 165 19.09 4.83 -7.69
N PRO A 166 18.52 5.48 -6.65
CA PRO A 166 18.67 6.91 -6.45
C PRO A 166 20.15 7.34 -6.46
N THR A 167 20.49 8.36 -7.24
CA THR A 167 21.85 8.92 -7.34
C THR A 167 22.04 10.12 -6.45
N VAL A 168 20.95 10.83 -6.12
CA VAL A 168 20.92 11.88 -5.11
C VAL A 168 20.13 11.38 -3.92
N VAL A 169 20.73 11.38 -2.74
CA VAL A 169 20.08 10.92 -1.50
C VAL A 169 20.14 11.98 -0.41
N PHE A 170 19.15 11.97 0.45
CA PHE A 170 19.07 12.87 1.61
C PHE A 170 18.58 12.09 2.85
N SER A 171 18.80 12.65 4.04
CA SER A 171 18.44 12.01 5.32
C SER A 171 17.26 12.66 6.05
N GLN A 172 16.98 13.94 5.82
CA GLN A 172 15.89 14.66 6.49
C GLN A 172 15.02 15.43 5.49
N THR A 173 15.59 16.44 4.84
CA THR A 173 14.91 17.32 3.90
C THR A 173 15.75 17.48 2.65
N HIS A 174 15.09 17.49 1.49
CA HIS A 174 15.67 17.90 0.22
C HIS A 174 14.81 18.98 -0.42
N LYS A 175 15.43 20.05 -0.89
CA LYS A 175 14.74 21.17 -1.54
C LYS A 175 15.24 21.34 -2.96
N LEU A 176 14.34 21.53 -3.90
CA LEU A 176 14.59 21.69 -5.34
C LEU A 176 13.73 22.82 -5.89
N GLU A 177 14.36 23.73 -6.64
CA GLU A 177 13.66 24.73 -7.46
C GLU A 177 13.58 24.19 -8.90
N PHE A 178 12.37 24.03 -9.44
CA PHE A 178 12.17 23.49 -10.79
C PHE A 178 10.85 23.97 -11.38
N ASN A 179 10.86 24.45 -12.63
CA ASN A 179 9.68 24.95 -13.34
C ASN A 179 8.83 25.93 -12.51
N ALA A 180 9.48 26.92 -11.88
CA ALA A 180 8.85 27.92 -11.00
C ALA A 180 8.10 27.32 -9.79
N GLN A 181 8.43 26.12 -9.37
CA GLN A 181 7.96 25.50 -8.13
C GLN A 181 9.13 25.32 -7.17
N THR A 182 8.89 25.67 -5.93
CA THR A 182 9.71 25.23 -4.80
C THR A 182 9.17 23.87 -4.33
N ILE A 183 9.98 22.84 -4.44
CA ILE A 183 9.62 21.45 -4.15
C ILE A 183 10.40 21.00 -2.91
N VAL A 184 9.69 20.61 -1.87
CA VAL A 184 10.27 20.16 -0.61
C VAL A 184 9.92 18.69 -0.38
N MET A 185 10.95 17.86 -0.25
CA MET A 185 10.82 16.47 0.18
C MET A 185 11.20 16.39 1.66
N ASP A 186 10.31 15.94 2.50
CA ASP A 186 10.56 15.75 3.92
C ASP A 186 10.34 14.30 4.33
N ARG A 187 11.30 13.77 5.08
CA ARG A 187 11.20 12.44 5.66
C ARG A 187 10.14 12.40 6.74
N TYR A 188 9.34 11.32 6.76
CA TYR A 188 8.52 10.98 7.91
C TYR A 188 9.28 10.15 8.96
N THR A 189 8.82 10.18 10.21
CA THR A 189 9.07 9.07 11.13
C THR A 189 8.57 7.79 10.47
N PRO A 190 9.28 6.63 10.61
CA PRO A 190 8.87 5.40 9.95
C PRO A 190 7.39 5.08 10.14
N ALA A 191 6.64 5.04 9.04
CA ALA A 191 5.17 4.97 9.00
C ALA A 191 4.69 3.77 8.18
N HIS A 192 4.56 3.92 6.85
CA HIS A 192 4.30 2.83 5.92
C HIS A 192 5.55 1.95 5.74
N THR A 193 6.72 2.61 5.59
CA THR A 193 8.06 2.04 5.61
C THR A 193 9.01 2.91 6.45
N ASP A 194 10.31 2.56 6.52
CA ASP A 194 11.34 3.42 7.10
C ASP A 194 11.93 4.44 6.10
N SER A 195 11.41 4.48 4.88
CA SER A 195 11.93 5.31 3.79
C SER A 195 10.96 6.39 3.31
N ASP A 196 9.83 6.53 3.97
CA ASP A 196 8.74 7.40 3.54
C ASP A 196 9.12 8.88 3.55
N THR A 197 8.74 9.57 2.46
CA THR A 197 8.88 11.01 2.29
C THR A 197 7.63 11.62 1.70
N SER A 198 7.27 12.83 2.15
CA SER A 198 6.32 13.69 1.45
C SER A 198 7.02 14.47 0.35
N VAL A 199 6.24 14.93 -0.63
CA VAL A 199 6.69 15.88 -1.63
C VAL A 199 5.70 17.04 -1.67
N PHE A 200 6.12 18.22 -1.23
CA PHE A 200 5.28 19.41 -1.19
C PHE A 200 5.69 20.42 -2.25
N PHE A 201 4.77 20.77 -3.12
CA PHE A 201 4.91 21.82 -4.13
C PHE A 201 4.35 23.12 -3.53
N GLU A 202 5.24 23.92 -2.93
CA GLU A 202 4.85 25.08 -2.11
C GLU A 202 4.01 26.11 -2.90
N ASN A 203 4.46 26.48 -4.11
CA ASN A 203 3.75 27.48 -4.93
C ASN A 203 2.38 27.01 -5.42
N ALA A 204 2.24 25.72 -5.69
CA ALA A 204 0.99 25.11 -6.10
C ALA A 204 0.07 24.78 -4.91
N ASN A 205 0.59 24.74 -3.70
CA ASN A 205 -0.09 24.22 -2.50
C ASN A 205 -0.64 22.81 -2.74
N VAL A 206 0.25 21.89 -3.20
CA VAL A 206 -0.06 20.47 -3.48
C VAL A 206 0.89 19.62 -2.67
N LEU A 207 0.34 18.75 -1.82
CA LEU A 207 1.08 17.78 -1.02
C LEU A 207 0.88 16.37 -1.59
N HIS A 208 1.97 15.69 -1.94
CA HIS A 208 1.97 14.24 -2.19
C HIS A 208 2.52 13.52 -0.97
N THR A 209 1.73 12.63 -0.40
CA THR A 209 2.03 11.96 0.87
C THR A 209 2.74 10.61 0.69
N GLY A 210 2.86 10.12 -0.55
CA GLY A 210 3.17 8.71 -0.77
C GLY A 210 2.18 7.82 -0.02
N ASP A 211 2.63 6.66 0.43
CA ASP A 211 1.79 5.65 1.07
C ASP A 211 1.58 5.87 2.57
N THR A 212 1.92 7.07 3.08
CA THR A 212 1.45 7.49 4.40
C THR A 212 -0.03 7.85 4.40
N TRP A 213 -0.66 7.92 3.22
CA TRP A 213 -2.09 8.07 3.03
C TRP A 213 -2.62 7.26 1.85
N PHE A 214 -3.74 6.56 2.07
CA PHE A 214 -4.54 5.85 1.07
C PHE A 214 -5.94 6.47 1.08
N ASN A 215 -6.38 7.05 -0.03
CA ASN A 215 -7.69 7.68 -0.10
C ASN A 215 -8.75 6.70 -0.63
N GLY A 216 -9.70 6.32 0.25
CA GLY A 216 -10.75 5.35 -0.07
C GLY A 216 -10.36 3.88 0.14
N TYR A 217 -9.21 3.62 0.76
CA TYR A 217 -8.72 2.26 1.03
C TYR A 217 -8.11 2.14 2.42
N TYR A 218 -8.08 0.92 2.98
CA TYR A 218 -7.23 0.62 4.13
C TYR A 218 -5.76 0.66 3.72
N PRO A 219 -4.88 1.26 4.56
CA PRO A 219 -3.46 1.33 4.24
C PRO A 219 -2.77 -0.02 4.48
N PHE A 220 -1.76 -0.28 3.67
CA PHE A 220 -0.75 -1.29 4.00
C PHE A 220 0.30 -0.68 4.92
N ILE A 221 0.80 -1.47 5.89
CA ILE A 221 1.88 -1.09 6.81
C ILE A 221 2.95 -2.16 6.71
N ASP A 222 4.11 -1.82 6.17
CA ASP A 222 5.21 -2.75 5.98
C ASP A 222 6.12 -2.78 7.21
N TYR A 223 5.74 -3.61 8.19
CA TYR A 223 6.55 -3.81 9.40
C TYR A 223 7.92 -4.43 9.12
N ASP A 224 8.07 -5.18 8.03
CA ASP A 224 9.33 -5.82 7.67
C ASP A 224 10.31 -4.80 7.07
N SER A 225 9.77 -3.68 6.58
CA SER A 225 10.53 -2.50 6.18
C SER A 225 10.50 -1.36 7.23
N GLY A 226 10.17 -1.68 8.48
CA GLY A 226 10.23 -0.72 9.59
C GLY A 226 9.01 0.16 9.76
N GLY A 227 7.91 -0.07 9.01
CA GLY A 227 6.65 0.63 9.19
C GLY A 227 5.97 0.31 10.53
N SER A 228 5.02 1.14 10.94
CA SER A 228 4.23 0.94 12.15
C SER A 228 2.91 1.71 12.12
N ILE A 229 1.90 1.20 12.84
CA ILE A 229 0.61 1.91 12.98
C ILE A 229 0.78 3.24 13.71
N ASP A 230 1.64 3.31 14.72
CA ASP A 230 1.91 4.55 15.45
C ASP A 230 2.63 5.57 14.54
N GLY A 231 3.53 5.12 13.68
CA GLY A 231 4.14 5.93 12.64
C GLY A 231 3.14 6.44 11.61
N MET A 232 2.20 5.60 11.16
CA MET A 232 1.11 6.03 10.25
C MET A 232 0.25 7.12 10.87
N ILE A 233 -0.08 7.01 12.17
CA ILE A 233 -0.81 8.05 12.90
C ILE A 233 0.02 9.32 12.99
N ALA A 234 1.31 9.24 13.31
CA ALA A 234 2.21 10.40 13.37
C ALA A 234 2.32 11.08 11.99
N ALA A 235 2.58 10.33 10.93
CA ALA A 235 2.66 10.86 9.56
C ALA A 235 1.35 11.54 9.12
N SER A 236 0.19 10.95 9.46
CA SER A 236 -1.10 11.59 9.17
C SER A 236 -1.30 12.89 9.94
N SER A 237 -0.80 13.01 11.18
CA SER A 237 -0.79 14.27 11.95
C SER A 237 0.13 15.31 11.29
N GLU A 238 1.35 14.92 10.89
CA GLU A 238 2.27 15.80 10.16
C GLU A 238 1.65 16.30 8.84
N ASN A 239 0.94 15.45 8.10
CA ASN A 239 0.21 15.85 6.90
C ASN A 239 -0.87 16.91 7.21
N LEU A 240 -1.61 16.73 8.33
CA LEU A 240 -2.61 17.69 8.76
C LEU A 240 -2.00 19.04 9.19
N GLU A 241 -0.83 19.05 9.81
CA GLU A 241 -0.12 20.27 10.19
C GLU A 241 0.38 21.07 8.99
N ARG A 242 0.76 20.38 7.91
CA ARG A 242 1.28 20.99 6.66
C ARG A 242 0.20 21.44 5.70
N THR A 243 -1.07 21.10 5.94
CA THR A 243 -2.18 21.36 5.03
C THR A 243 -3.16 22.38 5.61
N ASP A 244 -3.71 23.21 4.75
CA ASP A 244 -4.82 24.10 5.02
C ASP A 244 -6.09 23.66 4.24
N ALA A 245 -7.16 24.46 4.32
CA ALA A 245 -8.41 24.17 3.64
C ALA A 245 -8.30 24.23 2.10
N GLN A 246 -7.25 24.82 1.57
CA GLN A 246 -7.00 25.01 0.14
C GLN A 246 -6.00 24.00 -0.42
N THR A 247 -5.27 23.28 0.42
CA THR A 247 -4.25 22.31 -0.02
C THR A 247 -4.91 21.16 -0.77
N LEU A 248 -4.45 20.88 -2.00
CA LEU A 248 -4.74 19.62 -2.66
C LEU A 248 -3.80 18.54 -2.10
N VAL A 249 -4.36 17.42 -1.70
CA VAL A 249 -3.57 16.32 -1.16
C VAL A 249 -3.69 15.12 -2.09
N LEU A 250 -2.54 14.60 -2.51
CA LEU A 250 -2.43 13.43 -3.36
C LEU A 250 -1.92 12.25 -2.53
N PRO A 251 -2.69 11.16 -2.39
CA PRO A 251 -2.23 9.93 -1.76
C PRO A 251 -1.29 9.14 -2.66
N GLY A 252 -0.58 8.17 -2.11
CA GLY A 252 0.09 7.15 -2.92
C GLY A 252 -0.91 6.34 -3.74
N HIS A 253 -2.04 5.99 -3.16
CA HIS A 253 -3.13 5.26 -3.81
C HIS A 253 -4.50 5.89 -3.55
N GLY A 254 -5.35 5.86 -4.56
CA GLY A 254 -6.69 6.42 -4.50
C GLY A 254 -6.81 7.80 -5.13
N ASP A 255 -7.97 8.41 -4.98
CA ASP A 255 -8.27 9.70 -5.61
C ASP A 255 -7.60 10.88 -4.91
N ILE A 256 -7.45 11.99 -5.65
CA ILE A 256 -7.07 13.28 -5.10
C ILE A 256 -8.06 13.65 -4.01
N GLY A 257 -7.56 14.19 -2.91
CA GLY A 257 -8.41 14.61 -1.81
C GLY A 257 -7.98 15.94 -1.19
N SER A 258 -8.47 16.14 0.00
CA SER A 258 -8.36 17.39 0.76
C SER A 258 -7.91 17.13 2.19
N ARG A 259 -7.69 18.21 2.92
CA ARG A 259 -7.45 18.14 4.36
C ARG A 259 -8.59 17.42 5.12
N THR A 260 -9.85 17.55 4.67
CA THR A 260 -10.99 16.86 5.29
C THR A 260 -10.88 15.35 5.17
N ASP A 261 -10.42 14.86 4.01
CA ASP A 261 -10.22 13.44 3.77
C ASP A 261 -9.06 12.90 4.63
N LEU A 262 -7.98 13.69 4.80
CA LEU A 262 -6.89 13.37 5.74
C LEU A 262 -7.37 13.27 7.18
N VAL A 263 -8.27 14.17 7.63
CA VAL A 263 -8.88 14.11 8.98
C VAL A 263 -9.64 12.81 9.16
N SER A 264 -10.42 12.43 8.16
CA SER A 264 -11.18 11.17 8.19
C SER A 264 -10.27 9.95 8.28
N PHE A 265 -9.19 9.95 7.49
CA PHE A 265 -8.17 8.89 7.52
C PHE A 265 -7.44 8.81 8.87
N HIS A 266 -6.99 9.95 9.39
CA HIS A 266 -6.34 10.03 10.71
C HIS A 266 -7.23 9.47 11.81
N ASN A 267 -8.50 9.89 11.85
CA ASN A 267 -9.46 9.43 12.83
C ASN A 267 -9.71 7.90 12.74
N MET A 268 -9.78 7.37 11.53
CA MET A 268 -9.89 5.93 11.30
C MET A 268 -8.68 5.16 11.87
N LEU A 269 -7.44 5.64 11.61
CA LEU A 269 -6.23 5.01 12.14
C LEU A 269 -6.23 4.98 13.67
N VAL A 270 -6.54 6.12 14.31
CA VAL A 270 -6.59 6.25 15.78
C VAL A 270 -7.64 5.34 16.39
N ASP A 271 -8.85 5.33 15.81
CA ASP A 271 -9.97 4.55 16.33
C ASP A 271 -9.72 3.03 16.18
N VAL A 272 -9.34 2.56 14.99
CA VAL A 272 -9.05 1.13 14.77
C VAL A 272 -7.89 0.66 15.64
N ARG A 273 -6.82 1.49 15.75
CA ARG A 273 -5.71 1.19 16.66
C ARG A 273 -6.19 1.01 18.11
N ALA A 274 -7.02 1.92 18.60
CA ALA A 274 -7.54 1.85 19.97
C ALA A 274 -8.39 0.61 20.20
N ARG A 275 -9.30 0.29 19.28
CA ARG A 275 -10.15 -0.90 19.36
C ARG A 275 -9.34 -2.20 19.37
N VAL A 276 -8.35 -2.31 18.48
CA VAL A 276 -7.50 -3.50 18.38
C VAL A 276 -6.59 -3.63 19.61
N ALA A 277 -6.04 -2.52 20.13
CA ALA A 277 -5.27 -2.52 21.36
C ALA A 277 -6.08 -3.01 22.55
N GLU A 278 -7.35 -2.59 22.68
CA GLU A 278 -8.24 -3.06 23.76
C GLU A 278 -8.52 -4.56 23.64
N LEU A 279 -8.77 -5.08 22.42
CA LEU A 279 -8.96 -6.51 22.21
C LEU A 279 -7.71 -7.30 22.63
N LYS A 280 -6.53 -6.84 22.22
CA LYS A 280 -5.25 -7.48 22.56
C LYS A 280 -4.95 -7.42 24.06
N LYS A 281 -5.18 -6.27 24.71
CA LYS A 281 -5.04 -6.09 26.17
C LYS A 281 -5.93 -7.04 26.96
N ARG A 282 -7.10 -7.38 26.45
CA ARG A 282 -8.01 -8.40 27.02
C ARG A 282 -7.54 -9.82 26.77
N GLY A 283 -6.39 -10.02 26.12
CA GLY A 283 -5.80 -11.33 25.84
C GLY A 283 -6.43 -12.07 24.66
N LEU A 284 -7.20 -11.41 23.79
CA LEU A 284 -7.78 -12.07 22.62
C LEU A 284 -6.67 -12.37 21.60
N PRO A 285 -6.57 -13.60 21.08
CA PRO A 285 -5.66 -13.92 20.00
C PRO A 285 -6.09 -13.22 18.70
N LEU A 286 -5.19 -13.10 17.73
CA LEU A 286 -5.44 -12.41 16.45
C LEU A 286 -6.74 -12.86 15.78
N SER A 287 -7.01 -14.17 15.72
CA SER A 287 -8.24 -14.71 15.10
C SER A 287 -9.52 -14.19 15.75
N ALA A 288 -9.52 -14.05 17.09
CA ALA A 288 -10.65 -13.50 17.82
C ALA A 288 -10.76 -11.97 17.65
N ALA A 289 -9.62 -11.28 17.55
CA ALA A 289 -9.61 -9.84 17.25
C ALA A 289 -10.17 -9.55 15.86
N ILE A 290 -9.82 -10.34 14.83
CA ILE A 290 -10.42 -10.26 13.49
C ILE A 290 -11.92 -10.54 13.53
N ALA A 291 -12.35 -11.61 14.24
CA ALA A 291 -13.77 -11.96 14.35
C ALA A 291 -14.61 -10.89 15.08
N ALA A 292 -13.97 -10.06 15.92
CA ALA A 292 -14.63 -8.92 16.58
C ALA A 292 -14.86 -7.72 15.65
N LYS A 293 -14.37 -7.75 14.41
CA LYS A 293 -14.56 -6.74 13.36
C LYS A 293 -14.30 -5.30 13.81
N PRO A 294 -13.10 -4.97 14.31
CA PRO A 294 -12.81 -3.62 14.82
C PRO A 294 -12.91 -2.53 13.74
N THR A 295 -12.92 -2.90 12.47
CA THR A 295 -12.99 -2.04 11.30
C THR A 295 -14.40 -1.82 10.76
N GLU A 296 -15.41 -2.56 11.21
CA GLU A 296 -16.76 -2.66 10.62
C GLU A 296 -17.40 -1.30 10.24
N SER A 297 -17.20 -0.27 11.09
CA SER A 297 -17.73 1.08 10.83
C SER A 297 -17.11 1.79 9.62
N TYR A 298 -15.99 1.28 9.09
CA TYR A 298 -15.24 1.83 7.96
C TYR A 298 -15.28 0.95 6.71
N ASP A 299 -15.66 -0.33 6.86
CA ASP A 299 -15.54 -1.35 5.80
C ASP A 299 -16.28 -0.96 4.52
N ALA A 300 -17.48 -0.36 4.65
CA ALA A 300 -18.25 0.07 3.48
C ALA A 300 -17.54 1.11 2.59
N ALA A 301 -16.66 1.92 3.20
CA ALA A 301 -15.93 2.97 2.49
C ALA A 301 -14.53 2.55 2.06
N LEU A 302 -13.87 1.62 2.80
CA LEU A 302 -12.44 1.40 2.68
C LEU A 302 -12.03 -0.01 2.21
N SER A 303 -12.96 -0.97 2.11
CA SER A 303 -12.64 -2.36 1.75
C SER A 303 -12.45 -2.62 0.24
N GLY A 304 -12.56 -1.58 -0.59
CA GLY A 304 -12.44 -1.71 -2.06
C GLY A 304 -11.01 -1.86 -2.59
N GLY A 305 -9.99 -1.81 -1.72
CA GLY A 305 -8.57 -1.91 -2.09
C GLY A 305 -8.00 -3.32 -1.94
N PHE A 306 -6.66 -3.40 -2.03
CA PHE A 306 -5.91 -4.66 -1.89
C PHE A 306 -5.64 -5.06 -0.43
N VAL A 307 -5.94 -4.19 0.53
CA VAL A 307 -5.89 -4.47 1.96
C VAL A 307 -7.31 -4.70 2.46
N SER A 308 -7.63 -5.95 2.81
CA SER A 308 -8.94 -6.28 3.38
C SER A 308 -9.05 -5.81 4.84
N PRO A 309 -10.28 -5.70 5.40
CA PRO A 309 -10.50 -5.42 6.81
C PRO A 309 -9.73 -6.36 7.75
N GLU A 310 -9.66 -7.67 7.41
CA GLU A 310 -8.95 -8.69 8.18
C GLU A 310 -7.44 -8.48 8.13
N LEU A 311 -6.90 -8.18 6.93
CA LEU A 311 -5.47 -7.88 6.78
C LEU A 311 -5.13 -6.60 7.55
N PHE A 312 -5.91 -5.53 7.42
CA PHE A 312 -5.67 -4.29 8.17
C PHE A 312 -5.72 -4.52 9.67
N THR A 313 -6.74 -5.26 10.17
CA THR A 313 -6.81 -5.67 11.58
C THR A 313 -5.55 -6.42 12.03
N SER A 314 -5.03 -7.33 11.18
CA SER A 314 -3.82 -8.10 11.47
C SER A 314 -2.58 -7.21 11.56
N LEU A 315 -2.44 -6.25 10.63
CA LEU A 315 -1.36 -5.27 10.63
C LEU A 315 -1.39 -4.40 11.90
N VAL A 316 -2.58 -3.89 12.26
CA VAL A 316 -2.73 -3.10 13.49
C VAL A 316 -2.46 -3.95 14.73
N TYR A 317 -2.95 -5.20 14.79
CA TYR A 317 -2.70 -6.13 15.90
C TYR A 317 -1.21 -6.42 16.09
N ARG A 318 -0.42 -6.50 15.01
CA ARG A 318 1.04 -6.65 15.07
C ARG A 318 1.70 -5.47 15.78
N GLY A 319 1.23 -4.25 15.58
CA GLY A 319 1.86 -3.02 16.06
C GLY A 319 1.39 -2.51 17.40
N VAL A 320 0.31 -3.04 17.98
CA VAL A 320 -0.17 -2.62 19.31
C VAL A 320 0.34 -3.57 20.39
N SER A 321 0.51 -3.06 21.64
CA SER A 321 0.91 -3.83 22.83
C SER A 321 -0.29 -4.23 23.68
#